data_2cdddebb441e0338eb78acb343da5313
#
_entry.id   2cdddebb441e0338eb78acb343da5313
#
_cell.length_a   1.000
_cell.length_b   1.000
_cell.length_c   1.000
_cell.angle_alpha   90.00
_cell.angle_beta   90.00
_cell.angle_gamma   90.00
#
_symmetry.space_group_name_H-M   'P 1'
#
loop_
_entity.id
_entity.type
_entity.pdbx_description
1 polymer ?
#
loop_
_entity_poly.entity_id
_entity_poly.type
_entity_poly.pdbx_seq_one_letter_code
_entity_poly.pdbx_strand_id
1 'polypeptide(L)'
;TRILVLSPSSLIYNWKDEFTRFAPDIDVAVSYGLKAVRDEIIAEDHQVVITSYSSFRQDFAEYNKLNFDYLILDEAQVMKNTQTKIAHYLRQFEVKNCFALSGTPIENKLLEIWSIFQIVLPGLLPDKKHFLKMDAKQVARFIKPFIMRRRKEEVLPELPDLIEINYPNELDHKQK
;
A
#
# COMPACT_ATOMS: atom_id res chain seq x y z
N THR A 1 -7.11 0.44 -19.96
CA THR A 1 -6.33 0.65 -18.73
C THR A 1 -6.64 -0.45 -17.74
N ARG A 2 -5.63 -1.14 -17.23
CA ARG A 2 -5.75 -2.18 -16.22
C ARG A 2 -5.07 -1.74 -14.93
N ILE A 3 -5.76 -1.90 -13.82
CA ILE A 3 -5.31 -1.49 -12.49
C ILE A 3 -5.31 -2.69 -11.56
N LEU A 4 -4.21 -2.91 -10.86
CA LEU A 4 -4.12 -3.87 -9.77
C LEU A 4 -4.03 -3.13 -8.43
N VAL A 5 -4.91 -3.48 -7.51
CA VAL A 5 -4.92 -2.95 -6.14
C VAL A 5 -4.53 -4.08 -5.19
N LEU A 6 -3.46 -3.88 -4.45
CA LEU A 6 -3.04 -4.76 -3.35
C LEU A 6 -3.36 -4.11 -2.02
N SER A 7 -4.04 -4.82 -1.17
CA SER A 7 -4.49 -4.35 0.13
C SER A 7 -4.40 -5.46 1.18
N PRO A 8 -4.31 -5.14 2.47
CA PRO A 8 -4.56 -6.13 3.51
C PRO A 8 -5.90 -6.82 3.31
N SER A 9 -5.98 -8.11 3.60
CA SER A 9 -7.19 -8.90 3.34
C SER A 9 -8.46 -8.35 4.00
N SER A 10 -8.30 -7.69 5.15
CA SER A 10 -9.42 -7.03 5.86
C SER A 10 -10.00 -5.81 5.14
N LEU A 11 -9.29 -5.25 4.16
CA LEU A 11 -9.67 -3.99 3.48
C LEU A 11 -10.06 -4.17 2.00
N ILE A 12 -9.90 -5.36 1.44
CA ILE A 12 -10.15 -5.58 0.00
C ILE A 12 -11.59 -5.28 -0.42
N TYR A 13 -12.57 -5.62 0.39
CA TYR A 13 -13.97 -5.34 0.09
C TYR A 13 -14.34 -3.87 0.30
N ASN A 14 -13.66 -3.16 1.20
CA ASN A 14 -13.79 -1.72 1.33
C ASN A 14 -13.39 -1.01 0.04
N TRP A 15 -12.32 -1.45 -0.62
CA TRP A 15 -11.92 -0.96 -1.93
C TRP A 15 -13.01 -1.16 -2.98
N LYS A 16 -13.61 -2.36 -3.01
CA LYS A 16 -14.71 -2.63 -3.93
C LYS A 16 -15.90 -1.71 -3.68
N ASP A 17 -16.29 -1.52 -2.43
CA ASP A 17 -17.39 -0.64 -2.05
C ASP A 17 -17.12 0.81 -2.45
N GLU A 18 -15.90 1.30 -2.27
CA GLU A 18 -15.49 2.64 -2.69
C GLU A 18 -15.58 2.80 -4.22
N PHE A 19 -15.13 1.82 -4.99
CA PHE A 19 -15.31 1.84 -6.45
C PHE A 19 -16.79 1.85 -6.85
N THR A 20 -17.60 1.03 -6.23
CA THR A 20 -19.05 0.98 -6.49
C THR A 20 -19.72 2.33 -6.20
N ARG A 21 -19.27 3.01 -5.15
CA ARG A 21 -19.83 4.29 -4.72
C ARG A 21 -19.38 5.46 -5.61
N PHE A 22 -18.09 5.54 -5.93
CA PHE A 22 -17.51 6.72 -6.58
C PHE A 22 -17.24 6.54 -8.08
N ALA A 23 -17.16 5.31 -8.55
CA ALA A 23 -16.88 4.99 -9.95
C ALA A 23 -17.67 3.75 -10.41
N PRO A 24 -19.01 3.79 -10.37
CA PRO A 24 -19.86 2.62 -10.63
C PRO A 24 -19.74 2.06 -12.05
N ASP A 25 -19.24 2.86 -12.99
CA ASP A 25 -19.08 2.45 -14.40
C ASP A 25 -17.78 1.66 -14.65
N ILE A 26 -16.91 1.55 -13.65
CA ILE A 26 -15.66 0.79 -13.75
C ILE A 26 -15.91 -0.68 -13.40
N ASP A 27 -15.45 -1.58 -14.27
CA ASP A 27 -15.48 -3.01 -14.02
C ASP A 27 -14.43 -3.41 -12.99
N VAL A 28 -14.89 -3.82 -11.81
CA VAL A 28 -14.06 -4.14 -10.64
C VAL A 28 -14.33 -5.56 -10.17
N ALA A 29 -13.29 -6.37 -10.07
CA ALA A 29 -13.33 -7.71 -9.52
C ALA A 29 -12.42 -7.88 -8.31
N VAL A 30 -12.85 -8.70 -7.36
CA VAL A 30 -12.05 -9.11 -6.19
C VAL A 30 -11.54 -10.53 -6.41
N SER A 31 -10.20 -10.68 -6.45
CA SER A 31 -9.53 -11.97 -6.54
C SER A 31 -9.05 -12.38 -5.16
N TYR A 32 -9.87 -13.14 -4.44
CA TYR A 32 -9.60 -13.54 -3.06
C TYR A 32 -10.28 -14.88 -2.72
N GLY A 33 -9.77 -15.59 -1.72
CA GLY A 33 -10.33 -16.83 -1.23
C GLY A 33 -9.76 -18.07 -1.93
N LEU A 34 -10.62 -18.97 -2.35
CA LEU A 34 -10.21 -20.24 -2.96
C LEU A 34 -9.45 -20.04 -4.26
N LYS A 35 -8.44 -20.88 -4.51
CA LYS A 35 -7.61 -20.75 -5.71
C LYS A 35 -8.43 -20.80 -7.00
N ALA A 36 -9.39 -21.69 -7.09
CA ALA A 36 -10.24 -21.80 -8.27
C ALA A 36 -10.98 -20.50 -8.59
N VAL A 37 -11.51 -19.82 -7.57
CA VAL A 37 -12.18 -18.52 -7.72
C VAL A 37 -11.18 -17.44 -8.16
N ARG A 38 -10.00 -17.45 -7.58
CA ARG A 38 -8.97 -16.47 -7.96
C ARG A 38 -8.50 -16.68 -9.41
N ASP A 39 -8.32 -17.92 -9.81
CA ASP A 39 -7.93 -18.27 -11.19
C ASP A 39 -8.96 -17.81 -12.22
N GLU A 40 -10.25 -17.97 -11.93
CA GLU A 40 -11.34 -17.48 -12.78
C GLU A 40 -11.28 -15.96 -12.93
N ILE A 41 -11.15 -15.22 -11.83
CA ILE A 41 -11.06 -13.75 -11.85
C ILE A 41 -9.84 -13.27 -12.63
N ILE A 42 -8.69 -13.91 -12.45
CA ILE A 42 -7.45 -13.54 -13.15
C ILE A 42 -7.57 -13.83 -14.65
N ALA A 43 -8.27 -14.90 -15.03
CA ALA A 43 -8.49 -15.27 -16.42
C ALA A 43 -9.46 -14.34 -17.16
N GLU A 44 -10.32 -13.63 -16.44
CA GLU A 44 -11.24 -12.65 -16.99
C GLU A 44 -10.55 -11.30 -17.23
N ASP A 45 -11.10 -10.51 -18.16
CA ASP A 45 -10.55 -9.18 -18.50
C ASP A 45 -11.28 -8.07 -17.72
N HIS A 46 -10.85 -7.84 -16.48
CA HIS A 46 -11.38 -6.77 -15.63
C HIS A 46 -10.51 -5.52 -15.70
N GLN A 47 -11.14 -4.34 -15.64
CA GLN A 47 -10.43 -3.05 -15.60
C GLN A 47 -9.66 -2.89 -14.29
N VAL A 48 -10.26 -3.28 -13.17
CA VAL A 48 -9.65 -3.24 -11.85
C VAL A 48 -9.74 -4.61 -11.19
N VAL A 49 -8.61 -5.11 -10.73
CA VAL A 49 -8.54 -6.31 -9.89
C VAL A 49 -8.02 -5.91 -8.51
N ILE A 50 -8.77 -6.28 -7.47
CA ILE A 50 -8.40 -6.05 -6.08
C ILE A 50 -8.05 -7.41 -5.47
N THR A 51 -6.89 -7.50 -4.83
CA THR A 51 -6.46 -8.72 -4.14
C THR A 51 -5.64 -8.39 -2.90
N SER A 52 -5.42 -9.39 -2.04
CA SER A 52 -4.54 -9.26 -0.89
C SER A 52 -3.07 -9.44 -1.28
N TYR A 53 -2.16 -8.95 -0.45
CA TYR A 53 -0.72 -9.17 -0.64
C TYR A 53 -0.35 -10.66 -0.66
N SER A 54 -0.97 -11.45 0.20
CA SER A 54 -0.70 -12.90 0.26
C SER A 54 -1.23 -13.64 -0.96
N SER A 55 -2.42 -13.30 -1.44
CA SER A 55 -2.98 -13.88 -2.66
C SER A 55 -2.18 -13.50 -3.90
N PHE A 56 -1.76 -12.25 -4.01
CA PHE A 56 -0.86 -11.80 -5.07
C PHE A 56 0.44 -12.61 -5.11
N ARG A 57 1.04 -12.84 -3.95
CA ARG A 57 2.26 -13.64 -3.86
C ARG A 57 2.04 -15.09 -4.33
N GLN A 58 0.93 -15.69 -3.96
CA GLN A 58 0.58 -17.06 -4.36
C GLN A 58 0.34 -17.17 -5.87
N ASP A 59 -0.28 -16.16 -6.46
CA ASP A 59 -0.69 -16.11 -7.85
C ASP A 59 0.24 -15.24 -8.72
N PHE A 60 1.43 -14.95 -8.24
CA PHE A 60 2.38 -14.03 -8.89
C PHE A 60 2.65 -14.40 -10.35
N ALA A 61 2.85 -15.68 -10.64
CA ALA A 61 3.12 -16.14 -12.01
C ALA A 61 1.97 -15.78 -12.96
N GLU A 62 0.73 -15.83 -12.49
CA GLU A 62 -0.44 -15.51 -13.30
C GLU A 62 -0.57 -13.99 -13.50
N TYR A 63 -0.39 -13.19 -12.42
CA TYR A 63 -0.41 -11.73 -12.51
C TYR A 63 0.73 -11.19 -13.39
N ASN A 64 1.89 -11.80 -13.33
CA ASN A 64 3.06 -11.36 -14.10
C ASN A 64 2.92 -11.58 -15.61
N LYS A 65 2.00 -12.44 -16.05
CA LYS A 65 1.64 -12.61 -17.46
C LYS A 65 0.70 -11.52 -17.98
N LEU A 66 0.04 -10.80 -17.09
CA LEU A 66 -0.90 -9.73 -17.42
C LEU A 66 -0.15 -8.38 -17.43
N ASN A 67 -0.58 -7.50 -18.32
CA ASN A 67 -0.02 -6.16 -18.44
C ASN A 67 -0.89 -5.17 -17.66
N PHE A 68 -0.45 -4.76 -16.50
CA PHE A 68 -1.09 -3.70 -15.72
C PHE A 68 -0.45 -2.35 -16.00
N ASP A 69 -1.29 -1.33 -16.14
CA ASP A 69 -0.83 0.05 -16.31
C ASP A 69 -0.52 0.70 -14.95
N TYR A 70 -1.29 0.34 -13.93
CA TYR A 70 -1.17 0.90 -12.58
C TYR A 70 -1.19 -0.21 -11.52
N LEU A 71 -0.32 -0.05 -10.55
CA LEU A 71 -0.31 -0.82 -9.30
C LEU A 71 -0.54 0.13 -8.14
N ILE A 72 -1.54 -0.15 -7.32
CA ILE A 72 -1.83 0.60 -6.10
C ILE A 72 -1.55 -0.31 -4.90
N LEU A 73 -0.68 0.14 -4.02
CA LEU A 73 -0.28 -0.56 -2.81
C LEU A 73 -0.90 0.13 -1.61
N ASP A 74 -1.96 -0.43 -1.06
CA ASP A 74 -2.62 0.10 0.14
C ASP A 74 -1.92 -0.40 1.40
N GLU A 75 -1.88 0.45 2.43
CA GLU A 75 -1.15 0.16 3.67
C GLU A 75 0.30 -0.29 3.38
N ALA A 76 1.01 0.49 2.56
CA ALA A 76 2.31 0.14 2.00
C ALA A 76 3.41 -0.07 3.06
N GLN A 77 3.20 0.30 4.31
CA GLN A 77 4.10 0.01 5.42
C GLN A 77 4.31 -1.49 5.68
N VAL A 78 3.46 -2.37 5.12
CA VAL A 78 3.70 -3.82 5.16
C VAL A 78 5.02 -4.22 4.47
N MET A 79 5.53 -3.35 3.60
CA MET A 79 6.80 -3.54 2.88
C MET A 79 7.99 -2.85 3.54
N LYS A 80 7.87 -2.48 4.79
CA LYS A 80 8.94 -1.84 5.57
C LYS A 80 10.27 -2.61 5.61
N ASN A 81 10.21 -3.92 5.38
CA ASN A 81 11.38 -4.76 5.30
C ASN A 81 11.56 -5.27 3.87
N THR A 82 12.65 -4.87 3.20
CA THR A 82 13.01 -5.29 1.85
C THR A 82 13.28 -6.78 1.69
N GLN A 83 13.52 -7.48 2.78
CA GLN A 83 13.78 -8.93 2.79
C GLN A 83 12.51 -9.75 2.84
N THR A 84 11.34 -9.13 2.97
CA THR A 84 10.08 -9.88 2.93
C THR A 84 9.85 -10.51 1.56
N LYS A 85 9.21 -11.68 1.57
CA LYS A 85 8.86 -12.37 0.32
C LYS A 85 8.01 -11.48 -0.60
N ILE A 86 7.07 -10.73 -0.03
CA ILE A 86 6.20 -9.84 -0.82
C ILE A 86 6.99 -8.71 -1.48
N ALA A 87 7.93 -8.10 -0.78
CA ALA A 87 8.79 -7.05 -1.35
C ALA A 87 9.63 -7.59 -2.53
N HIS A 88 10.13 -8.82 -2.40
CA HIS A 88 10.87 -9.49 -3.47
C HIS A 88 10.02 -9.66 -4.74
N TYR A 89 8.79 -10.16 -4.61
CA TYR A 89 7.88 -10.31 -5.75
C TYR A 89 7.49 -8.97 -6.36
N LEU A 90 7.22 -7.95 -5.54
CA LEU A 90 6.85 -6.63 -6.04
C LEU A 90 7.99 -5.94 -6.80
N ARG A 91 9.24 -6.17 -6.43
CA ARG A 91 10.39 -5.66 -7.20
C ARG A 91 10.53 -6.32 -8.58
N GLN A 92 10.04 -7.53 -8.74
CA GLN A 92 10.07 -8.27 -10.01
C GLN A 92 8.82 -8.02 -10.86
N PHE A 93 7.75 -7.48 -10.28
CA PHE A 93 6.51 -7.24 -10.98
C PHE A 93 6.62 -6.04 -11.92
N GLU A 94 6.42 -6.28 -13.21
CA GLU A 94 6.49 -5.24 -14.22
C GLU A 94 5.17 -4.48 -14.32
N VAL A 95 5.21 -3.19 -14.04
CA VAL A 95 4.07 -2.27 -14.14
C VAL A 95 4.55 -0.88 -14.55
N LYS A 96 3.75 -0.16 -15.33
CA LYS A 96 4.13 1.18 -15.83
C LYS A 96 4.19 2.22 -14.71
N ASN A 97 3.23 2.19 -13.81
CA ASN A 97 3.10 3.17 -12.73
C ASN A 97 2.74 2.47 -11.42
N CYS A 98 3.37 2.88 -10.33
CA CYS A 98 3.09 2.34 -9.01
C CYS A 98 2.83 3.47 -8.02
N PHE A 99 1.78 3.33 -7.22
CA PHE A 99 1.40 4.25 -6.15
C PHE A 99 1.34 3.49 -4.83
N ALA A 100 1.89 4.08 -3.80
CA ALA A 100 1.82 3.54 -2.45
C ALA A 100 1.04 4.48 -1.55
N LEU A 101 0.10 3.92 -0.81
CA LEU A 101 -0.72 4.62 0.19
C LEU A 101 -0.31 4.12 1.57
N SER A 102 -0.11 5.04 2.51
CA SER A 102 0.21 4.71 3.89
C SER A 102 -0.40 5.73 4.84
N GLY A 103 -1.08 5.25 5.88
CA GLY A 103 -1.62 6.08 6.96
C GLY A 103 -0.61 6.39 8.06
N THR A 104 0.57 5.75 8.04
CA THR A 104 1.60 5.97 9.06
C THR A 104 2.53 7.11 8.68
N PRO A 105 2.92 7.97 9.67
CA PRO A 105 3.91 9.02 9.40
C PRO A 105 5.24 8.42 8.94
N ILE A 106 5.75 8.93 7.83
CA ILE A 106 7.04 8.53 7.26
C ILE A 106 8.23 9.04 8.11
N GLU A 107 7.97 9.90 9.08
CA GLU A 107 8.97 10.73 9.76
C GLU A 107 10.03 9.96 10.57
N ASN A 108 9.75 8.71 10.98
CA ASN A 108 10.59 8.01 11.96
C ASN A 108 11.47 6.88 11.42
N LYS A 109 11.34 6.50 10.13
CA LYS A 109 12.06 5.33 9.62
C LYS A 109 12.48 5.50 8.16
N LEU A 110 13.62 6.11 7.96
CA LEU A 110 14.19 6.32 6.62
C LEU A 110 14.33 5.03 5.80
N LEU A 111 14.64 3.91 6.45
CA LEU A 111 14.73 2.61 5.77
C LEU A 111 13.38 2.10 5.25
N GLU A 112 12.27 2.41 5.93
CA GLU A 112 10.94 2.08 5.42
C GLU A 112 10.62 2.87 4.14
N ILE A 113 10.99 4.14 4.09
CA ILE A 113 10.89 4.97 2.89
C ILE A 113 11.72 4.36 1.77
N TRP A 114 12.96 4.01 2.04
CA TRP A 114 13.82 3.39 1.04
C TRP A 114 13.20 2.11 0.47
N SER A 115 12.66 1.25 1.33
CA SER A 115 12.01 -0.01 0.94
C SER A 115 10.82 0.22 0.01
N ILE A 116 9.97 1.19 0.32
CA ILE A 116 8.80 1.54 -0.48
C ILE A 116 9.23 2.12 -1.83
N PHE A 117 10.19 3.03 -1.84
CA PHE A 117 10.67 3.65 -3.09
C PHE A 117 11.43 2.68 -4.00
N GLN A 118 12.03 1.62 -3.48
CA GLN A 118 12.59 0.56 -4.32
C GLN A 118 11.54 -0.14 -5.18
N ILE A 119 10.28 -0.11 -4.76
CA ILE A 119 9.15 -0.70 -5.49
C ILE A 119 8.46 0.35 -6.34
N VAL A 120 8.15 1.51 -5.77
CA VAL A 120 7.37 2.57 -6.40
C VAL A 120 8.14 3.28 -7.51
N LEU A 121 9.38 3.64 -7.24
CA LEU A 121 10.29 4.34 -8.17
C LEU A 121 11.70 3.75 -8.09
N PRO A 122 11.92 2.58 -8.68
CA PRO A 122 13.25 1.98 -8.73
C PRO A 122 14.25 2.94 -9.39
N GLY A 123 15.41 3.12 -8.74
CA GLY A 123 16.46 4.00 -9.25
C GLY A 123 16.40 5.46 -8.81
N LEU A 124 15.32 5.91 -8.14
CA LEU A 124 15.26 7.26 -7.57
C LEU A 124 16.27 7.44 -6.42
N LEU A 125 16.26 6.51 -5.49
CA LEU A 125 17.19 6.50 -4.35
C LEU A 125 18.40 5.60 -4.63
N PRO A 126 19.57 5.90 -4.07
CA PRO A 126 20.75 5.07 -4.23
C PRO A 126 20.57 3.69 -3.56
N ASP A 127 21.55 2.81 -3.75
CA ASP A 127 21.58 1.54 -3.05
C ASP A 127 21.58 1.73 -1.52
N LYS A 128 21.27 0.68 -0.80
CA LYS A 128 21.14 0.72 0.67
C LYS A 128 22.39 1.25 1.36
N LYS A 129 23.58 0.87 0.88
CA LYS A 129 24.85 1.28 1.47
C LYS A 129 25.07 2.80 1.38
N HIS A 130 24.80 3.38 0.22
CA HIS A 130 24.89 4.82 0.01
C HIS A 130 23.75 5.57 0.68
N PHE A 131 22.54 5.02 0.67
CA PHE A 131 21.38 5.60 1.33
C PHE A 131 21.57 5.77 2.84
N LEU A 132 22.18 4.79 3.52
CA LEU A 132 22.46 4.85 4.95
C LEU A 132 23.44 5.97 5.35
N LYS A 133 24.19 6.51 4.38
CA LYS A 133 25.08 7.66 4.57
C LYS A 133 24.39 9.01 4.37
N MET A 134 23.17 9.02 3.87
CA MET A 134 22.38 10.23 3.65
C MET A 134 21.72 10.68 4.95
N ASP A 135 21.64 11.99 5.15
CA ASP A 135 20.83 12.55 6.22
C ASP A 135 19.36 12.73 5.81
N ALA A 136 18.49 13.00 6.78
CA ALA A 136 17.06 13.15 6.54
C ALA A 136 16.73 14.30 5.57
N LYS A 137 17.52 15.37 5.55
CA LYS A 137 17.32 16.51 4.65
C LYS A 137 17.66 16.14 3.21
N GLN A 138 18.72 15.39 2.99
CA GLN A 138 19.10 14.89 1.67
C GLN A 138 18.04 13.96 1.11
N VAL A 139 17.56 13.00 1.91
CA VAL A 139 16.49 12.10 1.52
C VAL A 139 15.22 12.88 1.17
N ALA A 140 14.83 13.83 2.01
CA ALA A 140 13.65 14.65 1.78
C ALA A 140 13.70 15.42 0.45
N ARG A 141 14.85 15.89 0.03
CA ARG A 141 15.01 16.56 -1.28
C ARG A 141 14.71 15.66 -2.45
N PHE A 142 15.10 14.39 -2.39
CA PHE A 142 14.85 13.41 -3.45
C PHE A 142 13.38 13.03 -3.54
N ILE A 143 12.73 12.80 -2.40
CA ILE A 143 11.39 12.22 -2.36
C ILE A 143 10.25 13.24 -2.38
N LYS A 144 10.50 14.49 -1.98
CA LYS A 144 9.47 15.54 -1.88
C LYS A 144 8.59 15.69 -3.12
N PRO A 145 9.10 15.67 -4.36
CA PRO A 145 8.28 15.76 -5.57
C PRO A 145 7.31 14.60 -5.75
N PHE A 146 7.55 13.47 -5.11
CA PHE A 146 6.83 12.21 -5.29
C PHE A 146 5.95 11.83 -4.10
N ILE A 147 5.89 12.67 -3.07
CA ILE A 147 5.09 12.45 -1.86
C ILE A 147 4.00 13.50 -1.77
N MET A 148 2.77 13.01 -1.56
CA MET A 148 1.64 13.85 -1.16
C MET A 148 1.23 13.46 0.26
N ARG A 149 1.22 14.41 1.18
CA ARG A 149 0.74 14.24 2.54
C ARG A 149 -0.45 15.15 2.77
N ARG A 150 -1.55 14.57 3.27
CA ARG A 150 -2.72 15.33 3.71
C ARG A 150 -3.00 14.99 5.17
N ARG A 151 -3.12 16.02 6.00
CA ARG A 151 -3.56 15.87 7.38
C ARG A 151 -5.09 15.91 7.43
N LYS A 152 -5.70 15.23 8.41
CA LYS A 152 -7.15 15.25 8.59
C LYS A 152 -7.69 16.67 8.79
N GLU A 153 -6.97 17.50 9.52
CA GLU A 153 -7.27 18.90 9.77
C GLU A 153 -7.33 19.75 8.50
N GLU A 154 -6.56 19.40 7.47
CA GLU A 154 -6.51 20.11 6.17
C GLU A 154 -7.65 19.69 5.24
N VAL A 155 -8.18 18.46 5.39
CA VAL A 155 -9.18 17.89 4.49
C VAL A 155 -10.59 18.01 5.04
N LEU A 156 -10.75 18.05 6.37
CA LEU A 156 -12.03 18.07 7.06
C LEU A 156 -12.08 19.20 8.11
N PRO A 157 -12.12 20.46 7.67
CA PRO A 157 -12.17 21.60 8.61
C PRO A 157 -13.42 21.65 9.47
N GLU A 158 -14.43 20.82 9.17
CA GLU A 158 -15.71 20.76 9.88
C GLU A 158 -15.81 19.62 10.92
N LEU A 159 -14.76 18.81 11.09
CA LEU A 159 -14.76 17.83 12.17
C LEU A 159 -14.51 18.56 13.51
N PRO A 160 -15.37 18.33 14.51
CA PRO A 160 -15.12 18.87 15.85
C PRO A 160 -13.81 18.30 16.39
N ASP A 161 -13.12 19.12 17.19
CA ASP A 161 -11.88 18.73 17.86
C ASP A 161 -12.06 17.39 18.57
N LEU A 162 -11.05 16.55 18.45
CA LEU A 162 -11.03 15.22 19.07
C LEU A 162 -11.14 15.42 20.59
N ILE A 163 -12.28 15.08 21.18
CA ILE A 163 -12.45 15.07 22.64
C ILE A 163 -11.74 13.80 23.13
N GLU A 164 -10.50 13.94 23.57
CA GLU A 164 -9.82 12.87 24.30
C GLU A 164 -10.45 12.74 25.69
N ILE A 165 -11.29 11.72 25.87
CA ILE A 165 -11.78 11.34 27.18
C ILE A 165 -10.75 10.38 27.78
N ASN A 166 -9.85 10.92 28.58
CA ASN A 166 -8.96 10.11 29.38
C ASN A 166 -9.77 9.48 30.54
N TYR A 167 -10.06 8.19 30.44
CA TYR A 167 -10.53 7.42 31.57
C TYR A 167 -9.32 7.04 32.44
N PRO A 168 -9.20 7.54 33.66
CA PRO A 168 -8.20 7.04 34.59
C PRO A 168 -8.59 5.61 34.96
N ASN A 169 -7.89 4.63 34.43
CA ASN A 169 -7.97 3.26 34.92
C ASN A 169 -7.17 3.17 36.23
N GLU A 170 -7.85 3.10 37.34
CA GLU A 170 -7.24 2.70 38.60
C GLU A 170 -6.88 1.21 38.46
N LEU A 171 -5.59 0.91 38.48
CA LEU A 171 -5.07 -0.44 38.52
C LEU A 171 -5.49 -1.10 39.84
N ASP A 172 -6.24 -2.17 39.76
CA ASP A 172 -6.66 -2.97 40.89
C ASP A 172 -5.43 -3.50 41.67
N HIS A 173 -5.51 -3.55 43.00
CA HIS A 173 -4.40 -3.91 43.90
C HIS A 173 -3.74 -5.30 43.65
N LYS A 174 -4.25 -6.06 42.69
CA LYS A 174 -3.69 -7.35 42.26
C LYS A 174 -2.72 -7.27 41.08
N GLN A 175 -2.47 -6.09 40.54
CA GLN A 175 -1.59 -5.90 39.39
C GLN A 175 -0.32 -5.08 39.70
N LYS A 176 -0.01 -4.94 41.00
CA LYS A 176 1.29 -4.42 41.45
C LYS A 176 2.27 -5.53 41.73
#